data_cd82c6ae5065676254fb42a51008d365
#
_entry.id   cd82c6ae5065676254fb42a51008d365
#
_cell.length_a   1.000
_cell.length_b   1.000
_cell.length_c   1.000
_cell.angle_alpha   90.00
_cell.angle_beta   90.00
_cell.angle_gamma   90.00
#
_symmetry.space_group_name_H-M   'P 1'
#
loop_
_entity.id
_entity.type
_entity.pdbx_description
1 polymer ?
#
loop_
_entity_poly.entity_id
_entity_poly.type
_entity_poly.pdbx_seq_one_letter_code
_entity_poly.pdbx_strand_id
1 'polypeptide(L)'
;SVVLRGQARSHSEEKLERQTQHMLECLRAAAAQHVLELDGKHFQASVEAKIERDYDRMHVPDDSAIVRLVQAAAKNLHLELKTLATGGGSDANVLNQKGLEIANLSTGMREIHTVNEWLDLKDLYLSAQVVLEIVRLNGASH
;
A
#
# COMPACT_ATOMS: atom_id res chain seq x y z
N SER A 1 27.64 15.46 -6.88
CA SER A 1 26.63 14.82 -6.00
C SER A 1 25.69 13.96 -6.81
N VAL A 2 25.16 12.91 -6.18
CA VAL A 2 24.16 11.98 -6.77
C VAL A 2 22.99 11.95 -5.82
N VAL A 3 21.76 11.99 -6.37
CA VAL A 3 20.54 11.83 -5.59
C VAL A 3 19.99 10.43 -5.85
N LEU A 4 19.83 9.66 -4.77
CA LEU A 4 19.18 8.36 -4.79
C LEU A 4 17.80 8.48 -4.15
N ARG A 5 16.78 7.91 -4.80
CA ARG A 5 15.44 7.78 -4.23
C ARG A 5 15.16 6.31 -3.98
N GLY A 6 14.77 5.97 -2.77
CA GLY A 6 14.43 4.61 -2.36
C GLY A 6 13.08 4.58 -1.69
N GLN A 7 12.46 3.42 -1.63
CA GLN A 7 11.20 3.20 -0.94
C GLN A 7 11.22 1.86 -0.21
N ALA A 8 10.73 1.86 1.02
CA ALA A 8 10.47 0.64 1.78
C ALA A 8 8.98 0.56 2.11
N ARG A 9 8.40 -0.64 2.06
CA ARG A 9 7.00 -0.90 2.42
C ARG A 9 6.90 -2.14 3.28
N SER A 10 6.06 -2.09 4.30
CA SER A 10 5.77 -3.26 5.14
C SER A 10 4.42 -3.11 5.84
N HIS A 11 3.73 -4.23 6.09
CA HIS A 11 2.57 -4.28 6.98
C HIS A 11 2.96 -4.30 8.47
N SER A 12 4.25 -4.40 8.80
CA SER A 12 4.78 -4.33 10.16
C SER A 12 5.62 -3.07 10.31
N GLU A 13 5.28 -2.21 11.27
CA GLU A 13 6.04 -0.99 11.59
C GLU A 13 7.48 -1.34 11.97
N GLU A 14 7.68 -2.34 12.84
CA GLU A 14 8.99 -2.80 13.25
C GLU A 14 9.87 -3.23 12.07
N LYS A 15 9.28 -4.00 11.14
CA LYS A 15 9.99 -4.43 9.92
C LYS A 15 10.31 -3.24 9.02
N LEU A 16 9.39 -2.28 8.89
CA LEU A 16 9.58 -1.09 8.07
C LEU A 16 10.74 -0.26 8.61
N GLU A 17 10.74 0.00 9.91
CA GLU A 17 11.78 0.77 10.59
C GLU A 17 13.15 0.09 10.46
N ARG A 18 13.23 -1.21 10.77
CA ARG A 18 14.45 -2.00 10.61
C ARG A 18 14.98 -1.99 9.17
N GLN A 19 14.10 -2.14 8.17
CA GLN A 19 14.49 -2.12 6.77
C GLN A 19 15.02 -0.75 6.35
N THR A 20 14.35 0.32 6.76
CA THR A 20 14.76 1.70 6.48
C THR A 20 16.12 2.00 7.09
N GLN A 21 16.32 1.63 8.34
CA GLN A 21 17.60 1.81 9.03
C GLN A 21 18.71 1.02 8.34
N HIS A 22 18.47 -0.23 7.98
CA HIS A 22 19.43 -1.06 7.27
C HIS A 22 19.81 -0.48 5.90
N MET A 23 18.86 0.04 5.13
CA MET A 23 19.16 0.74 3.87
C MET A 23 20.13 1.91 4.08
N LEU A 24 19.92 2.73 5.11
CA LEU A 24 20.78 3.85 5.43
C LEU A 24 22.18 3.40 5.86
N GLU A 25 22.27 2.36 6.68
CA GLU A 25 23.54 1.79 7.13
C GLU A 25 24.36 1.29 5.95
N CYS A 26 23.73 0.56 5.01
CA CYS A 26 24.40 0.08 3.79
C CYS A 26 24.94 1.24 2.93
N LEU A 27 24.13 2.30 2.74
CA LEU A 27 24.55 3.47 1.96
C LEU A 27 25.72 4.19 2.63
N ARG A 28 25.67 4.40 3.97
CA ARG A 28 26.74 5.03 4.73
C ARG A 28 28.00 4.20 4.73
N ALA A 29 27.89 2.88 4.90
CA ALA A 29 29.02 1.97 4.85
C ALA A 29 29.69 1.98 3.46
N ALA A 30 28.89 2.01 2.38
CA ALA A 30 29.43 2.13 1.03
C ALA A 30 30.15 3.47 0.83
N ALA A 31 29.56 4.58 1.25
CA ALA A 31 30.19 5.90 1.12
C ALA A 31 31.50 5.99 1.90
N ALA A 32 31.56 5.38 3.08
CA ALA A 32 32.77 5.37 3.91
C ALA A 32 33.97 4.67 3.24
N GLN A 33 33.74 3.82 2.25
CA GLN A 33 34.80 3.13 1.49
C GLN A 33 35.35 3.99 0.35
N HIS A 34 34.71 5.12 0.02
CA HIS A 34 35.12 5.96 -1.09
C HIS A 34 35.77 7.25 -0.60
N VAL A 35 37.10 7.31 -0.79
CA VAL A 35 37.92 8.50 -0.54
C VAL A 35 38.51 8.92 -1.88
N LEU A 36 38.37 10.21 -2.20
CA LEU A 36 39.01 10.82 -3.36
C LEU A 36 40.14 11.72 -2.88
N GLU A 37 41.31 11.59 -3.46
CA GLU A 37 42.41 12.51 -3.30
C GLU A 37 42.47 13.43 -4.53
N LEU A 38 42.40 14.72 -4.32
CA LEU A 38 42.48 15.74 -5.37
C LEU A 38 43.28 16.93 -4.84
N ASP A 39 44.29 17.35 -5.57
CA ASP A 39 45.17 18.48 -5.23
C ASP A 39 45.75 18.40 -3.79
N GLY A 40 46.13 17.19 -3.36
CA GLY A 40 46.68 16.92 -2.03
C GLY A 40 45.63 17.00 -0.90
N LYS A 41 44.34 17.08 -1.22
CA LYS A 41 43.25 17.07 -0.26
C LYS A 41 42.47 15.76 -0.35
N HIS A 42 42.10 15.23 0.81
CA HIS A 42 41.26 14.04 0.90
C HIS A 42 39.80 14.46 1.02
N PHE A 43 38.94 13.90 0.17
CA PHE A 43 37.50 14.06 0.18
C PHE A 43 36.85 12.72 0.45
N GLN A 44 36.15 12.62 1.56
CA GLN A 44 35.38 11.44 1.91
C GLN A 44 33.95 11.57 1.37
N ALA A 45 33.44 10.53 0.71
CA ALA A 45 32.03 10.50 0.37
C ALA A 45 31.16 10.43 1.63
N SER A 46 30.05 11.13 1.60
CA SER A 46 29.09 11.16 2.71
C SER A 46 27.65 10.96 2.20
N VAL A 47 26.78 10.49 3.08
CA VAL A 47 25.36 10.30 2.80
C VAL A 47 24.56 11.23 3.67
N GLU A 48 23.87 12.16 3.05
CA GLU A 48 22.79 12.92 3.65
C GLU A 48 21.47 12.24 3.28
N ALA A 49 20.65 11.90 4.26
CA ALA A 49 19.41 11.17 4.03
C ALA A 49 18.22 11.90 4.62
N LYS A 50 17.15 12.01 3.84
CA LYS A 50 15.84 12.47 4.27
C LYS A 50 14.89 11.30 4.21
N ILE A 51 14.21 10.98 5.31
CA ILE A 51 13.18 9.96 5.39
C ILE A 51 11.84 10.68 5.47
N GLU A 52 10.95 10.32 4.59
CA GLU A 52 9.56 10.81 4.58
C GLU A 52 8.61 9.62 4.66
N ARG A 53 7.54 9.76 5.41
CA ARG A 53 6.46 8.78 5.47
C ARG A 53 5.31 9.30 4.60
N ASP A 54 5.00 8.60 3.53
CA ASP A 54 3.93 8.99 2.62
C ASP A 54 2.55 8.72 3.24
N TYR A 55 2.37 7.56 3.89
CA TYR A 55 1.13 7.16 4.58
C TYR A 55 1.38 6.00 5.55
N ASP A 56 0.46 5.77 6.48
CA ASP A 56 0.51 4.64 7.39
C ASP A 56 -0.09 3.37 6.75
N ARG A 57 0.19 2.23 7.37
CA ARG A 57 -0.45 0.98 6.94
C ARG A 57 -1.96 1.07 7.12
N MET A 58 -2.70 0.54 6.17
CA MET A 58 -4.12 0.28 6.32
C MET A 58 -4.32 -1.11 6.94
N HIS A 59 -5.15 -1.19 7.96
CA HIS A 59 -5.59 -2.45 8.54
C HIS A 59 -7.06 -2.34 8.91
N VAL A 60 -7.92 -3.01 8.15
CA VAL A 60 -9.35 -3.10 8.41
C VAL A 60 -9.62 -4.51 8.91
N PRO A 61 -10.06 -4.69 10.16
CA PRO A 61 -10.36 -6.01 10.72
C PRO A 61 -11.50 -6.71 9.97
N ASP A 62 -11.43 -8.05 9.88
CA ASP A 62 -12.46 -8.84 9.19
C ASP A 62 -13.86 -8.73 9.87
N ASP A 63 -13.89 -8.38 11.15
CA ASP A 63 -15.11 -8.15 11.94
C ASP A 63 -15.56 -6.68 11.96
N SER A 64 -14.95 -5.81 11.20
CA SER A 64 -15.36 -4.40 11.06
C SER A 64 -16.72 -4.26 10.40
N ALA A 65 -17.40 -3.15 10.65
CA ALA A 65 -18.74 -2.89 10.10
C ALA A 65 -18.74 -2.91 8.56
N ILE A 66 -17.74 -2.27 7.95
CA ILE A 66 -17.63 -2.20 6.49
C ILE A 66 -17.40 -3.60 5.89
N VAL A 67 -16.54 -4.44 6.49
CA VAL A 67 -16.27 -5.79 5.97
C VAL A 67 -17.51 -6.68 6.12
N ARG A 68 -18.20 -6.64 7.26
CA ARG A 68 -19.48 -7.36 7.43
C ARG A 68 -20.53 -6.97 6.41
N LEU A 69 -20.61 -5.67 6.08
CA LEU A 69 -21.56 -5.17 5.07
C LEU A 69 -21.22 -5.72 3.68
N VAL A 70 -19.94 -5.74 3.30
CA VAL A 70 -19.49 -6.32 2.03
C VAL A 70 -19.74 -7.83 1.99
N GLN A 71 -19.50 -8.54 3.10
CA GLN A 71 -19.78 -9.98 3.22
C GLN A 71 -21.28 -10.28 3.06
N ALA A 72 -22.14 -9.45 3.64
CA ALA A 72 -23.59 -9.58 3.48
C ALA A 72 -24.04 -9.35 2.04
N ALA A 73 -23.49 -8.32 1.37
CA ALA A 73 -23.76 -8.06 -0.04
C ALA A 73 -23.31 -9.22 -0.96
N ALA A 74 -22.11 -9.72 -0.73
CA ALA A 74 -21.59 -10.87 -1.49
C ALA A 74 -22.48 -12.13 -1.29
N LYS A 75 -22.91 -12.40 -0.05
CA LYS A 75 -23.80 -13.50 0.28
C LYS A 75 -25.15 -13.40 -0.46
N ASN A 76 -25.76 -12.22 -0.50
CA ASN A 76 -27.01 -11.98 -1.21
C ASN A 76 -26.88 -12.21 -2.72
N LEU A 77 -25.70 -11.96 -3.27
CA LEU A 77 -25.38 -12.17 -4.68
C LEU A 77 -24.83 -13.58 -4.97
N HIS A 78 -24.78 -14.47 -3.98
CA HIS A 78 -24.20 -15.81 -4.07
C HIS A 78 -22.74 -15.81 -4.53
N LEU A 79 -21.97 -14.79 -4.14
CA LEU A 79 -20.54 -14.65 -4.45
C LEU A 79 -19.68 -15.12 -3.28
N GLU A 80 -18.57 -15.78 -3.58
CA GLU A 80 -17.53 -16.08 -2.60
C GLU A 80 -16.64 -14.85 -2.42
N LEU A 81 -16.60 -14.30 -1.22
CA LEU A 81 -15.75 -13.18 -0.85
C LEU A 81 -14.50 -13.69 -0.13
N LYS A 82 -13.34 -13.16 -0.51
CA LYS A 82 -12.06 -13.38 0.18
C LYS A 82 -11.47 -12.05 0.61
N THR A 83 -11.06 -11.96 1.86
CA THR A 83 -10.26 -10.84 2.37
C THR A 83 -8.79 -11.13 2.16
N LEU A 84 -8.04 -10.18 1.63
CA LEU A 84 -6.62 -10.32 1.31
C LEU A 84 -5.84 -9.09 1.78
N ALA A 85 -4.63 -9.33 2.28
CA ALA A 85 -3.65 -8.26 2.47
C ALA A 85 -2.86 -8.04 1.18
N THR A 86 -2.76 -6.80 0.72
CA THR A 86 -2.00 -6.44 -0.48
C THR A 86 -0.86 -5.49 -0.14
N GLY A 87 0.22 -5.50 -0.94
CA GLY A 87 1.36 -4.61 -0.76
C GLY A 87 1.18 -3.21 -1.36
N GLY A 88 0.05 -2.95 -2.00
CA GLY A 88 -0.28 -1.64 -2.59
C GLY A 88 -0.77 -0.62 -1.56
N GLY A 89 -0.48 0.66 -1.81
CA GLY A 89 -1.12 1.76 -1.10
C GLY A 89 -2.22 2.38 -1.96
N SER A 90 -3.19 3.00 -1.30
CA SER A 90 -4.29 3.73 -1.95
C SER A 90 -4.74 4.90 -1.07
N ASP A 91 -5.62 5.74 -1.58
CA ASP A 91 -6.23 6.82 -0.80
C ASP A 91 -6.92 6.31 0.48
N ALA A 92 -7.36 5.05 0.49
CA ALA A 92 -7.93 4.42 1.68
C ALA A 92 -6.96 4.40 2.87
N ASN A 93 -5.64 4.33 2.65
CA ASN A 93 -4.65 4.44 3.72
C ASN A 93 -4.77 5.78 4.43
N VAL A 94 -4.78 6.88 3.65
CA VAL A 94 -4.86 8.25 4.17
C VAL A 94 -6.22 8.52 4.85
N LEU A 95 -7.30 8.01 4.27
CA LEU A 95 -8.65 8.22 4.79
C LEU A 95 -8.89 7.42 6.08
N ASN A 96 -8.37 6.19 6.17
CA ASN A 96 -8.43 5.40 7.41
C ASN A 96 -7.65 6.06 8.54
N GLN A 97 -6.50 6.69 8.27
CA GLN A 97 -5.78 7.50 9.28
C GLN A 97 -6.61 8.66 9.83
N LYS A 98 -7.52 9.21 9.01
CA LYS A 98 -8.44 10.28 9.41
C LYS A 98 -9.71 9.78 10.10
N GLY A 99 -9.78 8.49 10.39
CA GLY A 99 -10.91 7.87 11.10
C GLY A 99 -12.09 7.48 10.21
N LEU A 100 -11.93 7.50 8.88
CA LEU A 100 -12.93 6.96 7.96
C LEU A 100 -12.66 5.47 7.76
N GLU A 101 -13.62 4.61 8.10
CA GLU A 101 -13.51 3.17 7.87
C GLU A 101 -13.75 2.87 6.38
N ILE A 102 -12.68 2.53 5.67
CA ILE A 102 -12.70 2.29 4.23
C ILE A 102 -12.00 0.96 3.94
N ALA A 103 -12.62 0.13 3.12
CA ALA A 103 -12.04 -1.08 2.56
C ALA A 103 -12.01 -0.99 1.03
N ASN A 104 -10.95 -1.51 0.42
CA ASN A 104 -10.83 -1.60 -1.02
C ASN A 104 -11.56 -2.84 -1.54
N LEU A 105 -12.33 -2.67 -2.61
CA LEU A 105 -12.92 -3.77 -3.35
C LEU A 105 -12.13 -4.02 -4.64
N SER A 106 -11.87 -5.29 -4.95
CA SER A 106 -11.29 -5.64 -6.24
C SER A 106 -12.32 -5.51 -7.36
N THR A 107 -11.88 -5.00 -8.49
CA THR A 107 -12.64 -4.98 -9.74
C THR A 107 -12.31 -6.17 -10.65
N GLY A 108 -11.39 -7.06 -10.22
CA GLY A 108 -10.92 -8.19 -11.02
C GLY A 108 -9.77 -7.87 -11.95
N MET A 109 -9.15 -6.69 -11.84
CA MET A 109 -7.96 -6.32 -12.64
C MET A 109 -6.83 -7.31 -12.45
N ARG A 110 -6.14 -7.65 -13.54
CA ARG A 110 -5.00 -8.56 -13.60
C ARG A 110 -3.81 -7.88 -14.24
N GLU A 111 -2.61 -8.31 -13.89
CA GLU A 111 -1.34 -7.73 -14.32
C GLU A 111 -1.25 -6.21 -14.11
N ILE A 112 -1.76 -5.76 -12.96
CA ILE A 112 -1.90 -4.34 -12.60
C ILE A 112 -0.56 -3.63 -12.68
N HIS A 113 -0.56 -2.41 -13.22
CA HIS A 113 0.62 -1.56 -13.44
C HIS A 113 1.60 -2.09 -14.49
N THR A 114 1.15 -2.94 -15.39
CA THR A 114 1.94 -3.38 -16.54
C THR A 114 1.28 -2.98 -17.86
N VAL A 115 2.02 -3.10 -18.96
CA VAL A 115 1.47 -2.88 -20.32
C VAL A 115 0.50 -3.99 -20.75
N ASN A 116 0.44 -5.08 -19.98
CA ASN A 116 -0.46 -6.21 -20.22
C ASN A 116 -1.66 -6.20 -19.25
N GLU A 117 -1.90 -5.09 -18.56
CA GLU A 117 -3.04 -4.97 -17.66
C GLU A 117 -4.36 -5.20 -18.40
N TRP A 118 -5.21 -6.02 -17.81
CA TRP A 118 -6.51 -6.34 -18.38
C TRP A 118 -7.58 -6.60 -17.32
N LEU A 119 -8.82 -6.48 -17.73
CA LEU A 119 -10.01 -6.68 -16.91
C LEU A 119 -11.06 -7.43 -17.70
N ASP A 120 -11.64 -8.48 -17.11
CA ASP A 120 -12.82 -9.12 -17.66
C ASP A 120 -14.07 -8.27 -17.40
N LEU A 121 -14.88 -8.04 -18.42
CA LEU A 121 -16.13 -7.28 -18.28
C LEU A 121 -17.11 -7.92 -17.31
N LYS A 122 -17.08 -9.25 -17.17
CA LYS A 122 -17.87 -9.97 -16.17
C LYS A 122 -17.46 -9.58 -14.74
N ASP A 123 -16.14 -9.48 -14.47
CA ASP A 123 -15.63 -9.11 -13.15
C ASP A 123 -15.99 -7.65 -12.82
N LEU A 124 -15.88 -6.75 -13.80
CA LEU A 124 -16.31 -5.37 -13.65
C LEU A 124 -17.81 -5.26 -13.34
N TYR A 125 -18.64 -6.01 -14.05
CA TYR A 125 -20.08 -6.04 -13.81
C TYR A 125 -20.42 -6.58 -12.41
N LEU A 126 -19.77 -7.65 -11.98
CA LEU A 126 -19.95 -8.22 -10.64
C LEU A 126 -19.55 -7.24 -9.54
N SER A 127 -18.44 -6.52 -9.70
CA SER A 127 -18.02 -5.50 -8.71
C SER A 127 -19.04 -4.36 -8.62
N ALA A 128 -19.62 -3.93 -9.74
CA ALA A 128 -20.68 -2.93 -9.75
C ALA A 128 -21.95 -3.44 -9.04
N GLN A 129 -22.32 -4.70 -9.22
CA GLN A 129 -23.45 -5.32 -8.50
C GLN A 129 -23.20 -5.38 -6.98
N VAL A 130 -21.97 -5.72 -6.56
CA VAL A 130 -21.60 -5.72 -5.13
C VAL A 130 -21.75 -4.32 -4.54
N VAL A 131 -21.26 -3.29 -5.21
CA VAL A 131 -21.40 -1.89 -4.74
C VAL A 131 -22.88 -1.49 -4.63
N LEU A 132 -23.69 -1.82 -5.64
CA LEU A 132 -25.13 -1.53 -5.61
C LEU A 132 -25.82 -2.23 -4.43
N GLU A 133 -25.50 -3.49 -4.17
CA GLU A 133 -26.08 -4.25 -3.06
C GLU A 133 -25.63 -3.70 -1.69
N ILE A 134 -24.36 -3.24 -1.56
CA ILE A 134 -23.89 -2.54 -0.36
C ILE A 134 -24.71 -1.29 -0.09
N VAL A 135 -24.95 -0.47 -1.11
CA VAL A 135 -25.76 0.75 -0.98
C VAL A 135 -27.21 0.40 -0.57
N ARG A 136 -27.79 -0.64 -1.17
CA ARG A 136 -29.13 -1.11 -0.84
C ARG A 136 -29.25 -1.58 0.61
N LEU A 137 -28.30 -2.38 1.07
CA LEU A 137 -28.28 -2.89 2.45
C LEU A 137 -28.09 -1.77 3.47
N ASN A 138 -27.20 -0.83 3.18
CA ASN A 138 -26.95 0.30 4.08
C ASN A 138 -28.16 1.23 4.15
N GLY A 139 -28.84 1.49 3.02
CA GLY A 139 -30.04 2.32 2.99
C GLY A 139 -31.28 1.67 3.64
N ALA A 140 -31.34 0.34 3.71
CA ALA A 140 -32.42 -0.37 4.40
C ALA A 140 -32.25 -0.42 5.93
N SER A 141 -31.07 -0.02 6.44
CA SER A 141 -30.74 -0.02 7.87
C SER A 141 -31.06 1.32 8.56
N HIS A 142 -31.60 2.27 7.81
CA HIS A 142 -32.07 3.58 8.25
C HIS A 142 -33.55 3.76 7.92
#